data_f464a383fc7edb8d0d3050bc188465dd
#
_entry.id   f464a383fc7edb8d0d3050bc188465dd
#
_cell.length_a   1.000
_cell.length_b   1.000
_cell.length_c   1.000
_cell.angle_alpha   90.00
_cell.angle_beta   90.00
_cell.angle_gamma   90.00
#
_symmetry.space_group_name_H-M   'P 1'
#
loop_
_entity.id
_entity.type
_entity.pdbx_description
1 polymer ?
#
loop_
_entity_poly.entity_id
_entity_poly.type
_entity_poly.pdbx_seq_one_letter_code
_entity_poly.pdbx_strand_id
1 'polypeptide(L)'
;MCNRFVAAALALTALAGAALADGSGDPAAVKNQDGKYLDKEGNPTFKVGADGTVDWYTYSGYRRYHSECHVCHGPDGEGSTYAPGLKNSLTTMSYGDFVGVVASGRKNIDAGKESVMPALGDNPNVACYMDDLFVYLRARANDAVGRARPAKYERKPEAAKQNEDSCIGKG
;
A
#
# COMPACT_ATOMS: atom_id res chain seq x y z
N MET A 1 43.07 57.22 12.89
CA MET A 1 43.13 55.76 12.92
C MET A 1 41.69 55.22 12.92
N CYS A 2 41.22 54.78 11.79
CA CYS A 2 39.81 54.37 11.59
C CYS A 2 39.76 52.87 11.45
N ASN A 3 39.25 52.16 12.46
CA ASN A 3 39.17 50.72 12.50
C ASN A 3 37.82 50.27 11.91
N ARG A 4 37.86 49.64 10.70
CA ARG A 4 36.66 49.11 10.04
C ARG A 4 36.53 47.64 10.41
N PHE A 5 35.55 47.33 11.26
CA PHE A 5 35.13 45.95 11.50
C PHE A 5 34.27 45.45 10.31
N VAL A 6 34.80 44.47 9.59
CA VAL A 6 34.05 43.73 8.56
C VAL A 6 33.34 42.58 9.26
N ALA A 7 32.00 42.66 9.35
CA ALA A 7 31.20 41.56 9.83
C ALA A 7 30.98 40.56 8.70
N ALA A 8 31.56 39.37 8.80
CA ALA A 8 31.30 38.27 7.91
C ALA A 8 29.96 37.58 8.32
N ALA A 9 28.94 37.71 7.49
CA ALA A 9 27.70 36.97 7.64
C ALA A 9 27.87 35.54 7.10
N LEU A 10 27.86 34.54 8.00
CA LEU A 10 27.78 33.14 7.61
C LEU A 10 26.33 32.85 7.17
N ALA A 11 26.15 32.64 5.88
CA ALA A 11 24.91 32.11 5.33
C ALA A 11 24.86 30.59 5.61
N LEU A 12 23.97 30.19 6.53
CA LEU A 12 23.66 28.80 6.79
C LEU A 12 22.75 28.31 5.66
N THR A 13 23.31 27.60 4.67
CA THR A 13 22.52 26.89 3.66
C THR A 13 21.93 25.63 4.30
N ALA A 14 20.63 25.67 4.61
CA ALA A 14 19.88 24.47 4.98
C ALA A 14 19.83 23.54 3.76
N LEU A 15 20.60 22.44 3.78
CA LEU A 15 20.36 21.32 2.86
C LEU A 15 19.01 20.71 3.26
N ALA A 16 17.98 21.03 2.49
CA ALA A 16 16.76 20.24 2.48
C ALA A 16 17.13 18.84 1.94
N GLY A 17 17.28 17.88 2.84
CA GLY A 17 17.43 16.47 2.47
C GLY A 17 16.25 16.08 1.62
N ALA A 18 16.44 15.74 0.35
CA ALA A 18 15.44 15.06 -0.44
C ALA A 18 15.15 13.74 0.29
N ALA A 19 13.99 13.63 0.88
CA ALA A 19 13.46 12.35 1.32
C ALA A 19 13.44 11.46 0.06
N LEU A 20 14.24 10.40 0.08
CA LEU A 20 14.15 9.37 -0.94
C LEU A 20 12.71 8.84 -0.83
N ALA A 21 11.88 9.17 -1.81
CA ALA A 21 10.57 8.56 -1.92
C ALA A 21 10.80 7.05 -1.97
N ASP A 22 10.27 6.32 -1.00
CA ASP A 22 10.17 4.87 -1.12
C ASP A 22 9.38 4.56 -2.40
N GLY A 23 9.58 3.39 -2.98
CA GLY A 23 8.93 3.05 -4.25
C GLY A 23 7.40 3.07 -4.20
N SER A 24 6.79 3.06 -3.00
CA SER A 24 5.35 3.19 -2.77
C SER A 24 4.86 4.65 -2.80
N GLY A 25 5.76 5.63 -2.74
CA GLY A 25 5.47 7.07 -2.69
C GLY A 25 4.88 7.54 -1.36
N ASP A 26 4.60 8.85 -1.28
CA ASP A 26 3.91 9.43 -0.13
C ASP A 26 2.49 8.89 -0.01
N PRO A 27 2.12 8.18 1.08
CA PRO A 27 0.81 7.59 1.23
C PRO A 27 -0.29 8.59 1.59
N ALA A 28 0.02 9.88 1.75
CA ALA A 28 -0.96 10.88 2.15
C ALA A 28 -2.13 10.95 1.16
N ALA A 29 -3.34 10.78 1.67
CA ALA A 29 -4.56 10.90 0.89
C ALA A 29 -4.84 12.37 0.55
N VAL A 30 -4.76 12.73 -0.73
CA VAL A 30 -5.00 14.11 -1.21
C VAL A 30 -6.30 14.25 -2.00
N LYS A 31 -6.88 13.15 -2.46
CA LYS A 31 -8.12 13.14 -3.23
C LYS A 31 -9.02 11.99 -2.76
N ASN A 32 -10.34 12.23 -2.77
CA ASN A 32 -11.34 11.18 -2.65
C ASN A 32 -12.11 11.11 -3.96
N GLN A 33 -12.18 9.94 -4.55
CA GLN A 33 -12.93 9.67 -5.77
C GLN A 33 -13.93 8.56 -5.48
N ASP A 34 -15.18 8.95 -5.27
CA ASP A 34 -16.31 8.03 -5.02
C ASP A 34 -16.04 7.04 -3.87
N GLY A 35 -15.38 7.53 -2.82
CA GLY A 35 -15.03 6.76 -1.62
C GLY A 35 -13.66 6.07 -1.68
N LYS A 36 -12.96 6.11 -2.82
CA LYS A 36 -11.56 5.67 -2.94
C LYS A 36 -10.63 6.85 -2.71
N TYR A 37 -9.70 6.70 -1.78
CA TYR A 37 -8.67 7.71 -1.54
C TYR A 37 -7.48 7.51 -2.46
N LEU A 38 -6.94 8.62 -2.98
CA LEU A 38 -5.79 8.64 -3.86
C LEU A 38 -4.70 9.55 -3.30
N ASP A 39 -3.46 9.19 -3.53
CA ASP A 39 -2.29 10.02 -3.25
C ASP A 39 -2.07 11.10 -4.32
N LYS A 40 -1.00 11.86 -4.20
CA LYS A 40 -0.67 12.95 -5.13
C LYS A 40 -0.32 12.48 -6.55
N GLU A 41 0.13 11.23 -6.69
CA GLU A 41 0.42 10.58 -7.97
C GLU A 41 -0.82 9.91 -8.59
N GLY A 42 -1.95 9.88 -7.86
CA GLY A 42 -3.18 9.23 -8.30
C GLY A 42 -3.24 7.74 -7.99
N ASN A 43 -2.31 7.20 -7.23
CA ASN A 43 -2.36 5.79 -6.80
C ASN A 43 -3.35 5.61 -5.65
N PRO A 44 -3.98 4.42 -5.54
CA PRO A 44 -4.83 4.09 -4.41
C PRO A 44 -4.07 4.19 -3.08
N THR A 45 -4.71 4.79 -2.07
CA THR A 45 -4.12 4.90 -0.74
C THR A 45 -5.19 4.77 0.34
N PHE A 46 -4.74 4.64 1.58
CA PHE A 46 -5.59 4.46 2.75
C PHE A 46 -5.97 5.79 3.41
N LYS A 47 -7.05 5.75 4.17
CA LYS A 47 -7.44 6.81 5.11
C LYS A 47 -7.80 6.19 6.45
N VAL A 48 -7.16 6.67 7.51
CA VAL A 48 -7.48 6.29 8.88
C VAL A 48 -7.92 7.53 9.64
N GLY A 49 -9.11 7.52 10.21
CA GLY A 49 -9.65 8.58 11.04
C GLY A 49 -8.97 8.61 12.42
N ALA A 50 -9.08 9.75 13.11
CA ALA A 50 -8.52 9.93 14.45
C ALA A 50 -9.08 8.94 15.50
N ASP A 51 -10.27 8.40 15.26
CA ASP A 51 -10.91 7.39 16.11
C ASP A 51 -10.58 5.94 15.72
N GLY A 52 -9.66 5.75 14.77
CA GLY A 52 -9.24 4.46 14.23
C GLY A 52 -10.17 3.87 13.16
N THR A 53 -11.17 4.63 12.68
CA THR A 53 -12.01 4.20 11.56
C THR A 53 -11.19 4.19 10.27
N VAL A 54 -11.09 3.04 9.61
CA VAL A 54 -10.42 2.91 8.31
C VAL A 54 -11.41 3.13 7.18
N ASP A 55 -10.92 3.55 6.02
CA ASP A 55 -11.73 3.59 4.80
C ASP A 55 -12.19 2.19 4.37
N TRP A 56 -13.22 2.14 3.50
CA TRP A 56 -13.77 0.88 3.02
C TRP A 56 -12.75 0.01 2.30
N TYR A 57 -11.89 0.60 1.45
CA TYR A 57 -10.93 -0.17 0.64
C TYR A 57 -9.83 -0.80 1.51
N THR A 58 -9.37 -0.10 2.55
CA THR A 58 -8.48 -0.69 3.57
C THR A 58 -9.13 -1.91 4.25
N TYR A 59 -10.40 -1.81 4.64
CA TYR A 59 -11.13 -2.93 5.26
C TYR A 59 -11.39 -4.08 4.29
N SER A 60 -11.79 -3.78 3.07
CA SER A 60 -12.00 -4.78 2.01
C SER A 60 -10.69 -5.51 1.69
N GLY A 61 -9.58 -4.77 1.56
CA GLY A 61 -8.25 -5.31 1.35
C GLY A 61 -7.78 -6.23 2.48
N TYR A 62 -8.06 -5.87 3.74
CA TYR A 62 -7.83 -6.77 4.88
C TYR A 62 -8.52 -8.12 4.65
N ARG A 63 -9.80 -8.12 4.28
CA ARG A 63 -10.57 -9.34 4.05
C ARG A 63 -10.01 -10.18 2.90
N ARG A 64 -9.68 -9.52 1.77
CA ARG A 64 -9.12 -10.19 0.58
C ARG A 64 -7.75 -10.76 0.85
N TYR A 65 -6.89 -10.01 1.52
CA TYR A 65 -5.57 -10.48 1.93
C TYR A 65 -5.66 -11.78 2.74
N HIS A 66 -6.57 -11.83 3.72
CA HIS A 66 -6.71 -12.99 4.60
C HIS A 66 -7.39 -14.18 3.93
N SER A 67 -8.10 -14.00 2.81
CA SER A 67 -8.62 -15.12 2.02
C SER A 67 -7.64 -15.64 0.96
N GLU A 68 -6.87 -14.75 0.32
CA GLU A 68 -6.12 -15.10 -0.89
C GLU A 68 -4.59 -15.15 -0.70
N CYS A 69 -4.03 -14.36 0.23
CA CYS A 69 -2.59 -14.12 0.31
C CYS A 69 -1.94 -14.67 1.58
N HIS A 70 -2.67 -14.67 2.69
CA HIS A 70 -2.14 -14.93 4.02
C HIS A 70 -1.54 -16.35 4.17
N VAL A 71 -2.03 -17.34 3.43
CA VAL A 71 -1.51 -18.72 3.50
C VAL A 71 -0.01 -18.78 3.21
N CYS A 72 0.45 -17.99 2.24
CA CYS A 72 1.86 -17.92 1.87
C CYS A 72 2.59 -16.78 2.59
N HIS A 73 2.00 -15.58 2.61
CA HIS A 73 2.66 -14.36 3.11
C HIS A 73 2.47 -14.11 4.61
N GLY A 74 1.92 -15.08 5.33
CA GLY A 74 1.68 -15.01 6.78
C GLY A 74 0.53 -14.07 7.16
N PRO A 75 0.09 -14.12 8.41
CA PRO A 75 -0.94 -13.20 8.88
C PRO A 75 -0.45 -11.76 8.81
N ASP A 76 -1.35 -10.88 8.36
CA ASP A 76 -1.15 -9.43 8.34
C ASP A 76 0.06 -8.94 7.52
N GLY A 77 0.56 -9.74 6.57
CA GLY A 77 1.68 -9.37 5.71
C GLY A 77 3.06 -9.48 6.38
N GLU A 78 3.18 -10.18 7.50
CA GLU A 78 4.45 -10.30 8.25
C GLU A 78 5.43 -11.33 7.63
N GLY A 79 4.97 -12.10 6.64
CA GLY A 79 5.77 -13.14 6.03
C GLY A 79 5.63 -14.50 6.68
N SER A 80 6.22 -15.52 6.06
CA SER A 80 6.29 -16.90 6.54
C SER A 80 7.56 -17.58 6.04
N THR A 81 7.69 -18.87 6.29
CA THR A 81 8.76 -19.68 5.69
C THR A 81 8.60 -19.90 4.19
N TYR A 82 7.42 -19.62 3.64
CA TYR A 82 7.09 -19.81 2.23
C TYR A 82 7.29 -18.56 1.38
N ALA A 83 6.97 -17.37 1.94
CA ALA A 83 6.99 -16.11 1.21
C ALA A 83 7.39 -14.92 2.10
N PRO A 84 7.98 -13.86 1.51
CA PRO A 84 8.43 -12.69 2.25
C PRO A 84 7.27 -11.92 2.88
N GLY A 85 7.59 -11.10 3.88
CA GLY A 85 6.66 -10.15 4.49
C GLY A 85 6.31 -9.03 3.52
N LEU A 86 5.03 -8.92 3.17
CA LEU A 86 4.55 -7.89 2.26
C LEU A 86 4.55 -6.50 2.91
N LYS A 87 4.45 -6.44 4.24
CA LYS A 87 4.64 -5.19 5.00
C LYS A 87 5.97 -4.53 4.62
N ASN A 88 7.05 -5.29 4.56
CA ASN A 88 8.37 -4.76 4.18
C ASN A 88 8.47 -4.51 2.67
N SER A 89 7.90 -5.40 1.85
CA SER A 89 7.94 -5.25 0.39
C SER A 89 7.25 -3.95 -0.07
N LEU A 90 6.13 -3.59 0.55
CA LEU A 90 5.36 -2.40 0.18
C LEU A 90 6.00 -1.07 0.63
N THR A 91 7.09 -1.08 1.39
CA THR A 91 7.86 0.15 1.65
C THR A 91 8.61 0.64 0.42
N THR A 92 8.93 -0.25 -0.52
CA THR A 92 9.73 0.07 -1.72
C THR A 92 9.05 -0.27 -3.05
N MET A 93 7.93 -1.01 -3.00
CA MET A 93 7.23 -1.47 -4.19
C MET A 93 6.20 -0.43 -4.67
N SER A 94 6.32 0.02 -5.92
CA SER A 94 5.34 0.90 -6.53
C SER A 94 3.99 0.20 -6.74
N TYR A 95 2.91 0.97 -6.91
CA TYR A 95 1.59 0.40 -7.24
C TYR A 95 1.63 -0.40 -8.54
N GLY A 96 2.31 0.10 -9.57
CA GLY A 96 2.46 -0.61 -10.84
C GLY A 96 3.21 -1.94 -10.71
N ASP A 97 4.31 -1.96 -9.93
CA ASP A 97 5.06 -3.19 -9.67
C ASP A 97 4.22 -4.20 -8.87
N PHE A 98 3.46 -3.73 -7.88
CA PHE A 98 2.55 -4.57 -7.11
C PHE A 98 1.53 -5.25 -8.02
N VAL A 99 0.83 -4.48 -8.87
CA VAL A 99 -0.14 -5.01 -9.83
C VAL A 99 0.52 -6.02 -10.78
N GLY A 100 1.68 -5.68 -11.33
CA GLY A 100 2.43 -6.55 -12.22
C GLY A 100 2.80 -7.89 -11.57
N VAL A 101 3.34 -7.84 -10.35
CA VAL A 101 3.74 -9.06 -9.60
C VAL A 101 2.53 -9.91 -9.24
N VAL A 102 1.45 -9.31 -8.77
CA VAL A 102 0.25 -10.07 -8.37
C VAL A 102 -0.44 -10.69 -9.60
N ALA A 103 -0.57 -9.94 -10.69
CA ALA A 103 -1.24 -10.43 -11.89
C ALA A 103 -0.45 -11.52 -12.60
N SER A 104 0.88 -11.34 -12.77
CA SER A 104 1.73 -12.24 -13.55
C SER A 104 2.45 -13.32 -12.73
N GLY A 105 2.42 -13.19 -11.40
CA GLY A 105 3.22 -14.03 -10.51
C GLY A 105 4.70 -13.64 -10.51
N ARG A 106 5.47 -14.34 -9.71
CA ARG A 106 6.92 -14.13 -9.60
C ARG A 106 7.64 -15.44 -9.35
N LYS A 107 8.75 -15.66 -10.06
CA LYS A 107 9.65 -16.78 -9.82
C LYS A 107 11.02 -16.24 -9.44
N ASN A 108 11.50 -16.59 -8.26
CA ASN A 108 12.85 -16.29 -7.81
C ASN A 108 13.63 -17.60 -7.63
N ILE A 109 14.83 -17.64 -8.17
CA ILE A 109 15.78 -18.72 -7.95
C ILE A 109 16.98 -18.11 -7.22
N ASP A 110 17.15 -18.43 -5.96
CA ASP A 110 18.26 -17.97 -5.15
C ASP A 110 18.93 -19.12 -4.43
N ALA A 111 20.27 -19.20 -4.52
CA ALA A 111 21.11 -20.19 -3.86
C ALA A 111 20.57 -21.65 -3.91
N GLY A 112 19.93 -22.05 -5.02
CA GLY A 112 19.37 -23.38 -5.20
C GLY A 112 17.97 -23.58 -4.59
N LYS A 113 17.35 -22.54 -4.05
CA LYS A 113 15.95 -22.53 -3.59
C LYS A 113 15.08 -21.81 -4.61
N GLU A 114 14.09 -22.50 -5.12
CA GLU A 114 13.06 -21.92 -5.97
C GLU A 114 11.89 -21.44 -5.10
N SER A 115 11.52 -20.17 -5.28
CA SER A 115 10.34 -19.58 -4.65
C SER A 115 9.41 -19.09 -5.75
N VAL A 116 8.17 -19.56 -5.75
CA VAL A 116 7.18 -19.24 -6.77
C VAL A 116 5.97 -18.61 -6.14
N MET A 117 5.63 -17.41 -6.59
CA MET A 117 4.32 -16.80 -6.40
C MET A 117 3.50 -17.06 -7.67
N PRO A 118 2.35 -17.74 -7.61
CA PRO A 118 1.52 -17.98 -8.79
C PRO A 118 0.98 -16.66 -9.36
N ALA A 119 0.67 -16.66 -10.67
CA ALA A 119 -0.10 -15.59 -11.28
C ALA A 119 -1.54 -15.63 -10.77
N LEU A 120 -2.05 -14.48 -10.33
CA LEU A 120 -3.40 -14.33 -9.75
C LEU A 120 -4.28 -13.37 -10.56
N GLY A 121 -3.81 -12.92 -11.75
CA GLY A 121 -4.55 -11.99 -12.61
C GLY A 121 -5.89 -12.53 -13.12
N ASP A 122 -6.02 -13.86 -13.23
CA ASP A 122 -7.27 -14.51 -13.65
C ASP A 122 -8.16 -14.93 -12.49
N ASN A 123 -7.73 -14.72 -11.22
CA ASN A 123 -8.55 -14.96 -10.07
C ASN A 123 -9.43 -13.72 -9.78
N PRO A 124 -10.76 -13.78 -9.96
CA PRO A 124 -11.61 -12.61 -9.76
C PRO A 124 -11.62 -12.10 -8.31
N ASN A 125 -11.36 -12.96 -7.33
CA ASN A 125 -11.22 -12.54 -5.92
C ASN A 125 -9.95 -11.73 -5.65
N VAL A 126 -9.02 -11.71 -6.60
CA VAL A 126 -7.79 -10.91 -6.56
C VAL A 126 -7.89 -9.77 -7.56
N ALA A 127 -8.14 -10.06 -8.83
CA ALA A 127 -8.14 -9.07 -9.91
C ALA A 127 -9.14 -7.93 -9.69
N CYS A 128 -10.35 -8.25 -9.24
CA CYS A 128 -11.40 -7.25 -8.96
C CYS A 128 -11.14 -6.42 -7.68
N TYR A 129 -10.17 -6.80 -6.87
CA TYR A 129 -9.83 -6.17 -5.59
C TYR A 129 -8.35 -5.79 -5.50
N MET A 130 -7.71 -5.60 -6.63
CA MET A 130 -6.28 -5.29 -6.69
C MET A 130 -5.93 -4.00 -5.92
N ASP A 131 -6.75 -2.95 -6.11
CA ASP A 131 -6.61 -1.69 -5.37
C ASP A 131 -6.79 -1.89 -3.87
N ASP A 132 -7.80 -2.65 -3.47
CA ASP A 132 -8.11 -2.92 -2.07
C ASP A 132 -6.95 -3.62 -1.37
N LEU A 133 -6.38 -4.64 -2.03
CA LEU A 133 -5.21 -5.38 -1.54
C LEU A 133 -4.01 -4.45 -1.37
N PHE A 134 -3.74 -3.60 -2.36
CA PHE A 134 -2.65 -2.63 -2.29
C PHE A 134 -2.86 -1.62 -1.16
N VAL A 135 -4.06 -1.05 -1.05
CA VAL A 135 -4.42 -0.06 -0.01
C VAL A 135 -4.20 -0.64 1.39
N TYR A 136 -4.68 -1.87 1.65
CA TYR A 136 -4.47 -2.54 2.94
C TYR A 136 -2.98 -2.77 3.23
N LEU A 137 -2.25 -3.33 2.28
CA LEU A 137 -0.83 -3.65 2.46
C LEU A 137 0.02 -2.38 2.59
N ARG A 138 -0.34 -1.30 1.87
CA ARG A 138 0.28 0.02 2.02
C ARG A 138 0.02 0.60 3.41
N ALA A 139 -1.21 0.45 3.93
CA ALA A 139 -1.54 0.86 5.29
C ALA A 139 -0.74 0.06 6.35
N ARG A 140 -0.51 -1.24 6.11
CA ARG A 140 0.36 -2.08 6.94
C ARG A 140 1.83 -1.64 6.87
N ALA A 141 2.34 -1.35 5.68
CA ALA A 141 3.72 -0.93 5.46
C ALA A 141 4.05 0.40 6.16
N ASN A 142 3.05 1.28 6.28
CA ASN A 142 3.16 2.58 6.94
C ASN A 142 2.71 2.58 8.42
N ASP A 143 2.51 1.41 9.02
CA ASP A 143 2.04 1.26 10.42
C ASP A 143 0.73 2.01 10.72
N ALA A 144 -0.05 2.35 9.69
CA ALA A 144 -1.33 3.06 9.83
C ALA A 144 -2.45 2.16 10.38
N VAL A 145 -2.33 0.84 10.19
CA VAL A 145 -3.22 -0.16 10.75
C VAL A 145 -2.44 -1.27 11.46
N GLY A 146 -2.99 -1.76 12.57
CA GLY A 146 -2.41 -2.85 13.36
C GLY A 146 -2.63 -4.23 12.73
N ARG A 147 -2.22 -5.28 13.45
CA ARG A 147 -2.34 -6.68 13.00
C ARG A 147 -3.74 -7.27 13.12
N ALA A 148 -4.62 -6.64 13.86
CA ALA A 148 -5.98 -7.13 14.05
C ALA A 148 -6.89 -6.69 12.91
N ARG A 149 -8.03 -7.39 12.76
CA ARG A 149 -9.10 -6.93 11.90
C ARG A 149 -9.54 -5.53 12.32
N PRO A 150 -9.62 -4.56 11.40
CA PRO A 150 -10.14 -3.23 11.72
C PRO A 150 -11.54 -3.31 12.35
N ALA A 151 -11.68 -2.78 13.58
CA ALA A 151 -12.94 -2.83 14.32
C ALA A 151 -13.96 -1.82 13.80
N LYS A 152 -13.47 -0.72 13.22
CA LYS A 152 -14.30 0.35 12.65
C LYS A 152 -13.88 0.60 11.20
N TYR A 153 -14.85 0.72 10.32
CA TYR A 153 -14.61 1.00 8.90
C TYR A 153 -15.78 1.80 8.31
N GLU A 154 -15.49 2.57 7.29
CA GLU A 154 -16.49 3.32 6.53
C GLU A 154 -17.48 2.38 5.84
N ARG A 155 -18.67 2.91 5.55
CA ARG A 155 -19.67 2.16 4.77
C ARG A 155 -19.13 1.90 3.35
N LYS A 156 -19.52 0.75 2.77
CA LYS A 156 -19.20 0.42 1.39
C LYS A 156 -19.73 1.50 0.44
N PRO A 157 -18.85 2.16 -0.33
CA PRO A 157 -19.27 3.12 -1.33
C PRO A 157 -20.08 2.46 -2.46
N GLU A 158 -21.01 3.19 -3.06
CA GLU A 158 -21.76 2.67 -4.19
C GLU A 158 -20.86 2.32 -5.38
N ALA A 159 -19.79 3.11 -5.61
CA ALA A 159 -18.80 2.81 -6.64
C ALA A 159 -18.09 1.47 -6.41
N ALA A 160 -17.78 1.11 -5.16
CA ALA A 160 -17.19 -0.19 -4.84
C ALA A 160 -18.16 -1.34 -5.14
N LYS A 161 -19.46 -1.15 -4.87
CA LYS A 161 -20.48 -2.14 -5.20
C LYS A 161 -20.63 -2.30 -6.71
N GLN A 162 -20.71 -1.19 -7.45
CA GLN A 162 -20.79 -1.22 -8.91
C GLN A 162 -19.58 -1.90 -9.56
N ASN A 163 -18.38 -1.66 -9.01
CA ASN A 163 -17.17 -2.33 -9.47
C ASN A 163 -17.23 -3.85 -9.23
N GLU A 164 -17.68 -4.28 -8.05
CA GLU A 164 -17.87 -5.71 -7.78
C GLU A 164 -18.90 -6.33 -8.72
N ASP A 165 -20.08 -5.71 -8.86
CA ASP A 165 -21.15 -6.19 -9.73
C ASP A 165 -20.71 -6.30 -11.20
N SER A 166 -19.84 -5.39 -11.66
CA SER A 166 -19.34 -5.40 -13.04
C SER A 166 -18.19 -6.38 -13.26
N CYS A 167 -17.34 -6.59 -12.25
CA CYS A 167 -16.14 -7.41 -12.35
C CYS A 167 -16.37 -8.88 -12.02
N ILE A 168 -17.14 -9.17 -10.96
CA ILE A 168 -17.42 -10.55 -10.53
C ILE A 168 -18.73 -11.07 -11.13
N GLY A 169 -19.61 -10.17 -11.54
CA GLY A 169 -20.99 -10.47 -11.90
C GLY A 169 -21.93 -10.27 -10.72
N LYS A 170 -23.20 -10.05 -11.04
CA LYS A 170 -24.27 -9.99 -10.01
C LYS A 170 -24.50 -11.40 -9.50
N GLY A 171 -24.22 -11.62 -8.21
CA GLY A 171 -24.57 -12.85 -7.51
C GLY A 171 -26.08 -12.97 -7.30
#